data_05800de214f851db00e960511fd4704f
#
_entry.id   05800de214f851db00e960511fd4704f
#
_cell.length_a   1.000
_cell.length_b   1.000
_cell.length_c   1.000
_cell.angle_alpha   90.00
_cell.angle_beta   90.00
_cell.angle_gamma   90.00
#
_symmetry.space_group_name_H-M   'P 1'
#
loop_
_entity.id
_entity.type
_entity.pdbx_description
1 polymer ?
#
loop_
_entity_poly.entity_id
_entity_poly.type
_entity_poly.pdbx_seq_one_letter_code
_entity_poly.pdbx_strand_id
1 'polypeptide(L)'
;GDAVSAVRVLLMGYGRMGRLVESLAPEAGVEIAGRVDIDNADRPADWPAADVAIDFSIATAVPENARRLAARGTHLVIGTTGWQDQEEALRRELAALPVGVVFAPNFALGVNLFVALAARGAELLADRPEFGAWIHELHHRAKRDAPSGTAIAIRDAMQHAGYGLSNDVASSRVGS
;
A
#
# COMPACT_ATOMS: atom_id res chain seq x y z
N GLY A 1 1.43 33.30 16.07
CA GLY A 1 0.97 32.18 15.26
C GLY A 1 1.46 30.90 15.89
N ASP A 2 0.55 30.03 16.29
CA ASP A 2 0.90 28.74 16.88
C ASP A 2 1.70 27.94 15.85
N ALA A 3 2.93 27.62 16.20
CA ALA A 3 3.74 26.73 15.39
C ALA A 3 3.01 25.36 15.34
N VAL A 4 2.52 24.97 14.18
CA VAL A 4 1.98 23.64 13.99
C VAL A 4 3.09 22.66 14.33
N SER A 5 2.89 21.85 15.37
CA SER A 5 3.87 20.82 15.74
C SER A 5 4.03 19.85 14.57
N ALA A 6 5.27 19.47 14.29
CA ALA A 6 5.55 18.49 13.24
C ALA A 6 4.81 17.17 13.56
N VAL A 7 4.22 16.53 12.54
CA VAL A 7 3.59 15.21 12.66
C VAL A 7 4.66 14.19 13.05
N ARG A 8 4.41 13.46 14.12
CA ARG A 8 5.32 12.44 14.64
C ARG A 8 5.01 11.09 14.03
N VAL A 9 5.99 10.49 13.39
CA VAL A 9 5.88 9.24 12.63
C VAL A 9 6.64 8.12 13.29
N LEU A 10 5.98 6.99 13.53
CA LEU A 10 6.60 5.74 13.94
C LEU A 10 6.79 4.85 12.70
N LEU A 11 8.02 4.39 12.48
CA LEU A 11 8.32 3.45 11.39
C LEU A 11 8.21 2.02 11.89
N MET A 12 7.33 1.23 11.26
CA MET A 12 7.17 -0.20 11.47
C MET A 12 7.89 -0.93 10.34
N GLY A 13 9.00 -1.60 10.66
CA GLY A 13 9.95 -2.15 9.69
C GLY A 13 11.00 -1.11 9.25
N TYR A 14 12.27 -1.44 9.50
CA TYR A 14 13.38 -0.54 9.19
C TYR A 14 14.33 -1.14 8.13
N GLY A 15 13.72 -1.76 7.11
CA GLY A 15 14.38 -2.23 5.90
C GLY A 15 14.63 -1.09 4.89
N ARG A 16 14.68 -1.44 3.61
CA ARG A 16 14.90 -0.49 2.52
C ARG A 16 13.87 0.66 2.50
N MET A 17 12.57 0.33 2.63
CA MET A 17 11.50 1.34 2.59
C MET A 17 11.48 2.21 3.85
N GLY A 18 11.62 1.62 5.04
CA GLY A 18 11.67 2.39 6.29
C GLY A 18 12.79 3.42 6.29
N ARG A 19 13.98 3.04 5.82
CA ARG A 19 15.14 3.96 5.69
C ARG A 19 14.89 5.05 4.65
N LEU A 20 14.23 4.73 3.54
CA LEU A 20 13.88 5.74 2.53
C LEU A 20 12.88 6.75 3.09
N VAL A 21 11.83 6.29 3.76
CA VAL A 21 10.85 7.18 4.41
C VAL A 21 11.54 8.10 5.41
N GLU A 22 12.43 7.56 6.24
CA GLU A 22 13.20 8.38 7.19
C GLU A 22 14.05 9.44 6.49
N SER A 23 14.74 9.07 5.39
CA SER A 23 15.57 10.03 4.66
C SER A 23 14.79 11.18 4.04
N LEU A 24 13.52 10.96 3.72
CA LEU A 24 12.61 11.96 3.13
C LEU A 24 11.81 12.74 4.20
N ALA A 25 11.80 12.30 5.44
CA ALA A 25 11.03 12.92 6.52
C ALA A 25 11.31 14.41 6.71
N PRO A 26 12.56 14.91 6.66
CA PRO A 26 12.85 16.34 6.80
C PRO A 26 12.20 17.19 5.69
N GLU A 27 12.23 16.72 4.43
CA GLU A 27 11.62 17.42 3.30
C GLU A 27 10.08 17.44 3.42
N ALA A 28 9.48 16.39 4.00
CA ALA A 28 8.06 16.29 4.25
C ALA A 28 7.60 17.06 5.50
N GLY A 29 8.51 17.64 6.27
CA GLY A 29 8.19 18.36 7.52
C GLY A 29 7.65 17.46 8.62
N VAL A 30 8.03 16.17 8.64
CA VAL A 30 7.63 15.20 9.67
C VAL A 30 8.80 14.80 10.55
N GLU A 31 8.51 14.43 11.80
CA GLU A 31 9.49 13.97 12.77
C GLU A 31 9.41 12.44 12.92
N ILE A 32 10.52 11.74 12.85
CA ILE A 32 10.57 10.31 13.15
C ILE A 32 10.63 10.11 14.66
N ALA A 33 9.52 9.69 15.25
CA ALA A 33 9.38 9.42 16.68
C ALA A 33 10.18 8.16 17.11
N GLY A 34 10.31 7.21 16.20
CA GLY A 34 11.08 5.99 16.45
C GLY A 34 10.96 4.97 15.33
N ARG A 35 11.61 3.85 15.56
CA ARG A 35 11.68 2.73 14.62
C ARG A 35 11.37 1.44 15.36
N VAL A 36 10.52 0.61 14.78
CA VAL A 36 10.22 -0.74 15.26
C VAL A 36 10.70 -1.73 14.22
N ASP A 37 11.59 -2.61 14.62
CA ASP A 37 12.15 -3.64 13.77
C ASP A 37 12.34 -4.93 14.57
N ILE A 38 13.00 -5.93 14.03
CA ILE A 38 13.16 -7.25 14.62
C ILE A 38 13.67 -7.23 16.08
N ASP A 39 14.48 -6.25 16.44
CA ASP A 39 15.11 -6.14 17.76
C ASP A 39 14.16 -5.64 18.87
N ASN A 40 13.01 -5.05 18.52
CA ASN A 40 12.09 -4.44 19.48
C ASN A 40 10.60 -4.63 19.16
N ALA A 41 10.30 -5.39 18.12
CA ALA A 41 8.91 -5.64 17.70
C ALA A 41 8.11 -6.41 18.76
N ASP A 42 8.78 -7.21 19.57
CA ASP A 42 8.20 -8.01 20.66
C ASP A 42 7.90 -7.21 21.93
N ARG A 43 8.32 -5.93 21.99
CA ARG A 43 8.13 -5.04 23.13
C ARG A 43 7.24 -3.83 22.80
N PRO A 44 5.95 -4.06 22.47
CA PRO A 44 5.07 -2.97 22.03
C PRO A 44 4.83 -1.90 23.10
N ALA A 45 5.05 -2.20 24.38
CA ALA A 45 4.96 -1.23 25.46
C ALA A 45 6.05 -0.13 25.33
N ASP A 46 7.20 -0.45 24.73
CA ASP A 46 8.33 0.46 24.56
C ASP A 46 8.24 1.28 23.28
N TRP A 47 7.25 1.01 22.41
CA TRP A 47 7.10 1.76 21.18
C TRP A 47 6.77 3.23 21.46
N PRO A 48 7.48 4.18 20.88
CA PRO A 48 7.22 5.60 21.07
C PRO A 48 5.80 5.98 20.66
N ALA A 49 5.21 6.96 21.37
CA ALA A 49 3.97 7.57 20.93
C ALA A 49 4.20 8.35 19.63
N ALA A 50 3.26 8.21 18.70
CA ALA A 50 3.30 8.86 17.40
C ALA A 50 1.89 9.18 16.92
N ASP A 51 1.76 10.19 16.06
CA ASP A 51 0.49 10.56 15.44
C ASP A 51 0.12 9.56 14.34
N VAL A 52 1.15 9.11 13.58
CA VAL A 52 1.00 8.18 12.46
C VAL A 52 2.06 7.09 12.54
N ALA A 53 1.70 5.86 12.23
CA ALA A 53 2.64 4.79 11.97
C ALA A 53 2.65 4.47 10.48
N ILE A 54 3.85 4.32 9.92
CA ILE A 54 4.07 3.89 8.53
C ILE A 54 4.63 2.48 8.57
N ASP A 55 3.86 1.51 8.06
CA ASP A 55 4.20 0.08 8.12
C ASP A 55 4.70 -0.44 6.77
N PHE A 56 6.00 -0.74 6.74
CA PHE A 56 6.70 -1.52 5.72
C PHE A 56 7.41 -2.72 6.37
N SER A 57 6.76 -3.38 7.32
CA SER A 57 7.28 -4.54 8.03
C SER A 57 7.11 -5.85 7.23
N ILE A 58 6.56 -6.87 7.83
CA ILE A 58 6.27 -8.16 7.19
C ILE A 58 4.77 -8.47 7.26
N ALA A 59 4.26 -9.18 6.26
CA ALA A 59 2.83 -9.49 6.12
C ALA A 59 2.19 -10.06 7.39
N THR A 60 2.87 -10.98 8.05
CA THR A 60 2.36 -11.66 9.26
C THR A 60 2.26 -10.75 10.47
N ALA A 61 3.01 -9.64 10.50
CA ALA A 61 2.99 -8.69 11.62
C ALA A 61 1.95 -7.57 11.46
N VAL A 62 1.54 -7.25 10.22
CA VAL A 62 0.66 -6.11 9.92
C VAL A 62 -0.63 -6.12 10.73
N PRO A 63 -1.43 -7.20 10.80
CA PRO A 63 -2.71 -7.14 11.49
C PRO A 63 -2.57 -6.85 12.98
N GLU A 64 -1.59 -7.45 13.63
CA GLU A 64 -1.37 -7.25 15.06
C GLU A 64 -0.77 -5.86 15.34
N ASN A 65 0.19 -5.41 14.55
CA ASN A 65 0.73 -4.05 14.64
C ASN A 65 -0.39 -3.01 14.50
N ALA A 66 -1.24 -3.16 13.50
CA ALA A 66 -2.34 -2.25 13.24
C ALA A 66 -3.32 -2.17 14.40
N ARG A 67 -3.72 -3.32 15.00
CA ARG A 67 -4.59 -3.34 16.19
C ARG A 67 -3.98 -2.59 17.37
N ARG A 68 -2.71 -2.86 17.66
CA ARG A 68 -1.98 -2.25 18.78
C ARG A 68 -1.84 -0.75 18.65
N LEU A 69 -1.50 -0.29 17.44
CA LEU A 69 -1.31 1.12 17.16
C LEU A 69 -2.65 1.88 17.14
N ALA A 70 -3.66 1.33 16.49
CA ALA A 70 -5.00 1.91 16.45
C ALA A 70 -5.64 2.02 17.84
N ALA A 71 -5.43 1.02 18.72
CA ALA A 71 -5.88 1.07 20.11
C ALA A 71 -5.25 2.22 20.92
N ARG A 72 -4.11 2.76 20.47
CA ARG A 72 -3.44 3.92 21.05
C ARG A 72 -3.84 5.24 20.38
N GLY A 73 -4.75 5.21 19.40
CA GLY A 73 -5.14 6.39 18.62
C GLY A 73 -4.15 6.78 17.53
N THR A 74 -3.17 5.94 17.22
CA THR A 74 -2.20 6.20 16.16
C THR A 74 -2.81 5.90 14.80
N HIS A 75 -2.79 6.86 13.87
CA HIS A 75 -3.20 6.68 12.48
C HIS A 75 -2.23 5.73 11.73
N LEU A 76 -2.69 5.08 10.68
CA LEU A 76 -1.94 4.04 10.00
C LEU A 76 -1.78 4.30 8.50
N VAL A 77 -0.56 4.13 8.00
CA VAL A 77 -0.24 4.03 6.58
C VAL A 77 0.45 2.68 6.36
N ILE A 78 -0.20 1.76 5.66
CA ILE A 78 0.27 0.39 5.48
C ILE A 78 0.67 0.17 4.02
N GLY A 79 1.97 -0.05 3.80
CA GLY A 79 2.53 -0.38 2.49
C GLY A 79 2.99 -1.83 2.36
N THR A 80 2.98 -2.58 3.46
CA THR A 80 3.29 -4.01 3.45
C THR A 80 2.20 -4.77 2.70
N THR A 81 2.59 -5.71 1.85
CA THR A 81 1.69 -6.58 1.09
C THR A 81 1.76 -8.02 1.57
N GLY A 82 0.82 -8.88 1.13
CA GLY A 82 0.80 -10.31 1.46
C GLY A 82 -0.03 -10.66 2.71
N TRP A 83 -0.86 -9.75 3.21
CA TRP A 83 -1.77 -9.95 4.35
C TRP A 83 -3.26 -9.74 3.97
N GLN A 84 -3.55 -9.66 2.67
CA GLN A 84 -4.86 -9.31 2.13
C GLN A 84 -5.99 -10.27 2.53
N ASP A 85 -5.68 -11.51 2.88
CA ASP A 85 -6.60 -12.48 3.44
C ASP A 85 -7.23 -12.04 4.77
N GLN A 86 -6.55 -11.15 5.50
CA GLN A 86 -7.01 -10.58 6.76
C GLN A 86 -7.52 -9.13 6.63
N GLU A 87 -7.43 -8.54 5.45
CA GLU A 87 -7.70 -7.12 5.24
C GLU A 87 -9.13 -6.74 5.61
N GLU A 88 -10.13 -7.50 5.14
CA GLU A 88 -11.53 -7.18 5.39
C GLU A 88 -11.91 -7.30 6.88
N ALA A 89 -11.37 -8.31 7.57
CA ALA A 89 -11.57 -8.45 9.00
C ALA A 89 -10.96 -7.28 9.77
N LEU A 90 -9.71 -6.92 9.43
CA LEU A 90 -9.02 -5.80 10.05
C LEU A 90 -9.72 -4.46 9.77
N ARG A 91 -10.21 -4.22 8.56
CA ARG A 91 -11.00 -3.02 8.22
C ARG A 91 -12.21 -2.87 9.12
N ARG A 92 -12.97 -3.94 9.34
CA ARG A 92 -14.15 -3.93 10.22
C ARG A 92 -13.80 -3.63 11.68
N GLU A 93 -12.72 -4.21 12.18
CA GLU A 93 -12.23 -3.97 13.53
C GLU A 93 -11.80 -2.51 13.73
N LEU A 94 -11.02 -1.98 12.80
CA LEU A 94 -10.47 -0.61 12.88
C LEU A 94 -11.53 0.47 12.62
N ALA A 95 -12.58 0.18 11.86
CA ALA A 95 -13.67 1.13 11.58
C ALA A 95 -14.41 1.60 12.85
N ALA A 96 -14.31 0.85 13.95
CA ALA A 96 -14.88 1.21 15.24
C ALA A 96 -14.00 2.17 16.06
N LEU A 97 -12.76 2.43 15.61
CA LEU A 97 -11.78 3.25 16.33
C LEU A 97 -11.63 4.62 15.65
N PRO A 98 -11.32 5.68 16.41
CA PRO A 98 -11.17 7.04 15.89
C PRO A 98 -9.81 7.24 15.23
N VAL A 99 -9.43 6.37 14.29
CA VAL A 99 -8.16 6.41 13.57
C VAL A 99 -8.37 6.40 12.07
N GLY A 100 -7.55 7.15 11.34
CA GLY A 100 -7.45 7.06 9.89
C GLY A 100 -6.52 5.91 9.48
N VAL A 101 -6.93 5.13 8.49
CA VAL A 101 -6.12 4.04 7.95
C VAL A 101 -6.05 4.16 6.43
N VAL A 102 -4.84 4.19 5.90
CA VAL A 102 -4.57 4.10 4.47
C VAL A 102 -3.78 2.83 4.21
N PHE A 103 -4.32 1.97 3.38
CA PHE A 103 -3.61 0.81 2.86
C PHE A 103 -3.51 0.92 1.34
N ALA A 104 -2.31 0.73 0.82
CA ALA A 104 -2.08 0.62 -0.62
C ALA A 104 -0.89 -0.31 -0.91
N PRO A 105 -1.02 -1.21 -1.87
CA PRO A 105 0.09 -2.06 -2.32
C PRO A 105 1.15 -1.26 -3.07
N ASN A 106 0.81 -0.04 -3.51
CA ASN A 106 1.69 0.86 -4.24
C ASN A 106 1.30 2.31 -3.98
N PHE A 107 2.25 3.11 -3.53
CA PHE A 107 2.10 4.55 -3.28
C PHE A 107 2.66 5.42 -4.42
N ALA A 108 3.11 4.82 -5.52
CA ALA A 108 3.55 5.58 -6.69
C ALA A 108 2.35 6.30 -7.33
N LEU A 109 2.32 7.63 -7.23
CA LEU A 109 1.21 8.45 -7.75
C LEU A 109 0.93 8.15 -9.22
N GLY A 110 1.98 8.05 -10.06
CA GLY A 110 1.82 7.77 -11.50
C GLY A 110 1.15 6.43 -11.78
N VAL A 111 1.44 5.39 -10.99
CA VAL A 111 0.77 4.08 -11.13
C VAL A 111 -0.70 4.18 -10.77
N ASN A 112 -1.04 4.84 -9.65
CA ASN A 112 -2.43 4.99 -9.23
C ASN A 112 -3.24 5.84 -10.21
N LEU A 113 -2.66 6.91 -10.76
CA LEU A 113 -3.29 7.72 -11.81
C LEU A 113 -3.50 6.90 -13.09
N PHE A 114 -2.54 6.06 -13.46
CA PHE A 114 -2.67 5.20 -14.64
C PHE A 114 -3.76 4.15 -14.47
N VAL A 115 -3.89 3.53 -13.30
CA VAL A 115 -4.98 2.60 -12.97
C VAL A 115 -6.35 3.30 -13.08
N ALA A 116 -6.46 4.52 -12.53
CA ALA A 116 -7.69 5.31 -12.63
C ALA A 116 -8.03 5.68 -14.09
N LEU A 117 -7.02 6.03 -14.90
CA LEU A 117 -7.19 6.31 -16.33
C LEU A 117 -7.67 5.06 -17.10
N ALA A 118 -7.08 3.90 -16.82
CA ALA A 118 -7.49 2.63 -17.42
C ALA A 118 -8.95 2.27 -17.07
N ALA A 119 -9.35 2.45 -15.80
CA ALA A 119 -10.73 2.26 -15.37
C ALA A 119 -11.68 3.20 -16.11
N ARG A 120 -11.32 4.49 -16.24
CA ARG A 120 -12.14 5.45 -16.99
C ARG A 120 -12.26 5.12 -18.47
N GLY A 121 -11.16 4.67 -19.10
CA GLY A 121 -11.19 4.17 -20.48
C GLY A 121 -12.13 2.97 -20.64
N ALA A 122 -12.08 2.03 -19.69
CA ALA A 122 -12.94 0.85 -19.65
C ALA A 122 -14.43 1.23 -19.54
N GLU A 123 -14.80 2.16 -18.66
CA GLU A 123 -16.18 2.68 -18.53
C GLU A 123 -16.71 3.24 -19.87
N LEU A 124 -15.89 4.01 -20.58
CA LEU A 124 -16.29 4.63 -21.86
C LEU A 124 -16.48 3.60 -22.98
N LEU A 125 -15.85 2.44 -22.86
CA LEU A 125 -15.85 1.38 -23.88
C LEU A 125 -16.70 0.17 -23.47
N ALA A 126 -17.29 0.15 -22.27
CA ALA A 126 -18.01 -1.00 -21.73
C ALA A 126 -19.14 -1.49 -22.67
N ASP A 127 -19.86 -0.57 -23.30
CA ASP A 127 -20.97 -0.87 -24.22
C ASP A 127 -20.54 -0.87 -25.70
N ARG A 128 -19.25 -1.04 -25.97
CA ARG A 128 -18.66 -1.01 -27.31
C ARG A 128 -18.00 -2.34 -27.66
N PRO A 129 -18.76 -3.35 -28.09
CA PRO A 129 -18.24 -4.69 -28.35
C PRO A 129 -17.24 -4.77 -29.51
N GLU A 130 -17.19 -3.75 -30.37
CA GLU A 130 -16.21 -3.63 -31.45
C GLU A 130 -14.79 -3.34 -30.97
N PHE A 131 -14.60 -2.93 -29.69
CA PHE A 131 -13.29 -2.73 -29.09
C PHE A 131 -12.94 -3.90 -28.16
N GLY A 132 -11.76 -4.49 -28.36
CA GLY A 132 -11.17 -5.48 -27.47
C GLY A 132 -9.97 -4.89 -26.73
N ALA A 133 -9.80 -5.26 -25.46
CA ALA A 133 -8.60 -4.89 -24.71
C ALA A 133 -7.86 -6.13 -24.22
N TRP A 134 -6.57 -6.00 -24.10
CA TRP A 134 -5.68 -6.97 -23.52
C TRP A 134 -4.56 -6.24 -22.77
N ILE A 135 -3.94 -6.91 -21.80
CA ILE A 135 -2.84 -6.35 -21.01
C ILE A 135 -1.58 -7.17 -21.30
N HIS A 136 -0.49 -6.49 -21.62
CA HIS A 136 0.84 -7.10 -21.66
C HIS A 136 1.79 -6.33 -20.75
N GLU A 137 2.40 -7.02 -19.81
CA GLU A 137 3.38 -6.44 -18.91
C GLU A 137 4.78 -7.03 -19.15
N LEU A 138 5.78 -6.18 -19.04
CA LEU A 138 7.16 -6.53 -19.29
C LEU A 138 8.04 -6.14 -18.09
N HIS A 139 8.80 -7.08 -17.55
CA HIS A 139 9.74 -6.85 -16.46
C HIS A 139 11.07 -7.59 -16.67
N HIS A 140 12.05 -7.20 -15.88
CA HIS A 140 13.34 -7.90 -15.83
C HIS A 140 13.17 -9.36 -15.35
N ARG A 141 14.11 -10.24 -15.73
CA ARG A 141 14.04 -11.68 -15.46
C ARG A 141 13.97 -12.05 -13.97
N ALA A 142 14.54 -11.22 -13.08
CA ALA A 142 14.54 -11.48 -11.65
C ALA A 142 13.19 -11.20 -10.95
N LYS A 143 12.19 -10.62 -11.64
CA LYS A 143 10.85 -10.42 -11.07
C LYS A 143 10.11 -11.76 -11.00
N ARG A 144 9.75 -12.18 -9.78
CA ARG A 144 9.19 -13.51 -9.50
C ARG A 144 7.70 -13.64 -9.78
N ASP A 145 6.93 -12.59 -9.43
CA ASP A 145 5.47 -12.57 -9.65
C ASP A 145 5.15 -12.32 -11.13
N ALA A 146 4.22 -13.08 -11.66
CA ALA A 146 3.68 -12.96 -13.00
C ALA A 146 2.21 -13.45 -12.98
N PRO A 147 1.23 -12.60 -13.33
CA PRO A 147 1.36 -11.17 -13.65
C PRO A 147 1.84 -10.32 -12.48
N SER A 148 2.35 -9.11 -12.78
CA SER A 148 2.73 -8.14 -11.75
C SER A 148 1.50 -7.61 -11.01
N GLY A 149 1.68 -7.21 -9.74
CA GLY A 149 0.60 -6.60 -8.96
C GLY A 149 -0.04 -5.38 -9.63
N THR A 150 0.74 -4.58 -10.37
CA THR A 150 0.22 -3.45 -11.16
C THR A 150 -0.66 -3.92 -12.31
N ALA A 151 -0.26 -4.95 -13.03
CA ALA A 151 -1.06 -5.49 -14.14
C ALA A 151 -2.38 -6.09 -13.64
N ILE A 152 -2.36 -6.76 -12.50
CA ILE A 152 -3.56 -7.26 -11.81
C ILE A 152 -4.47 -6.08 -11.41
N ALA A 153 -3.92 -5.03 -10.80
CA ALA A 153 -4.69 -3.86 -10.40
C ALA A 153 -5.37 -3.15 -11.58
N ILE A 154 -4.69 -3.04 -12.73
CA ILE A 154 -5.25 -2.48 -13.96
C ILE A 154 -6.39 -3.37 -14.46
N ARG A 155 -6.18 -4.69 -14.56
CA ARG A 155 -7.22 -5.64 -14.97
C ARG A 155 -8.47 -5.53 -14.11
N ASP A 156 -8.27 -5.58 -12.80
CA ASP A 156 -9.38 -5.57 -11.83
C ASP A 156 -10.13 -4.23 -11.88
N ALA A 157 -9.44 -3.11 -12.04
CA ALA A 157 -10.05 -1.80 -12.19
C ALA A 157 -10.90 -1.70 -13.48
N MET A 158 -10.42 -2.25 -14.59
CA MET A 158 -11.17 -2.29 -15.85
C MET A 158 -12.38 -3.21 -15.76
N GLN A 159 -12.26 -4.36 -15.11
CA GLN A 159 -13.38 -5.29 -14.90
C GLN A 159 -14.46 -4.69 -13.98
N HIS A 160 -14.08 -4.01 -12.89
CA HIS A 160 -15.01 -3.30 -12.02
C HIS A 160 -15.73 -2.15 -12.74
N ALA A 161 -15.10 -1.56 -13.73
CA ALA A 161 -15.70 -0.55 -14.62
C ALA A 161 -16.67 -1.13 -15.66
N GLY A 162 -16.93 -2.44 -15.63
CA GLY A 162 -17.88 -3.12 -16.50
C GLY A 162 -17.29 -3.58 -17.84
N TYR A 163 -15.99 -3.46 -18.05
CA TYR A 163 -15.35 -3.89 -19.29
C TYR A 163 -14.93 -5.36 -19.21
N GLY A 164 -15.48 -6.18 -20.10
CA GLY A 164 -15.14 -7.60 -20.22
C GLY A 164 -13.76 -7.80 -20.86
N LEU A 165 -12.73 -7.88 -20.04
CA LEU A 165 -11.42 -8.37 -20.49
C LEU A 165 -11.45 -9.88 -20.61
N SER A 166 -10.86 -10.43 -21.68
CA SER A 166 -10.36 -11.80 -21.61
C SER A 166 -9.40 -11.90 -20.43
N ASN A 167 -9.54 -12.91 -19.59
CA ASN A 167 -8.84 -13.02 -18.29
C ASN A 167 -7.30 -13.07 -18.37
N ASP A 168 -6.73 -12.99 -19.55
CA ASP A 168 -5.32 -13.22 -19.79
C ASP A 168 -4.52 -11.92 -19.78
N VAL A 169 -3.76 -11.72 -18.70
CA VAL A 169 -2.66 -10.77 -18.67
C VAL A 169 -1.42 -11.48 -19.19
N ALA A 170 -0.92 -11.06 -20.35
CA ALA A 170 0.33 -11.56 -20.89
C ALA A 170 1.52 -10.98 -20.11
N SER A 171 2.43 -11.84 -19.70
CA SER A 171 3.61 -11.45 -18.92
C SER A 171 4.89 -11.82 -19.67
N SER A 172 5.84 -10.91 -19.77
CA SER A 172 7.18 -11.19 -20.29
C SER A 172 8.24 -10.88 -19.25
N ARG A 173 9.25 -11.76 -19.20
CA ARG A 173 10.43 -11.62 -18.34
C ARG A 173 11.67 -11.69 -19.22
N VAL A 174 12.34 -10.55 -19.41
CA VAL A 174 13.46 -10.39 -20.35
C VAL A 174 14.60 -9.61 -19.71
N GLY A 175 15.80 -9.75 -20.30
CA GLY A 175 16.99 -9.06 -19.82
C GLY A 175 17.56 -9.64 -18.53
N SER A 176 18.61 -9.02 -18.04
CA SER A 176 19.32 -9.35 -16.80
C SER A 176 18.82 -8.51 -15.63
#